data_d1fcddfbfffa7e118f745e89c896ff18
#
_entry.id   d1fcddfbfffa7e118f745e89c896ff18
#
_cell.length_a   1.000
_cell.length_b   1.000
_cell.length_c   1.000
_cell.angle_alpha   90.00
_cell.angle_beta   90.00
_cell.angle_gamma   90.00
#
_symmetry.space_group_name_H-M   'P 1'
#
loop_
_entity.id
_entity.type
_entity.pdbx_description
1 polymer ?
#
loop_
_entity_poly.entity_id
_entity_poly.type
_entity_poly.pdbx_seq_one_letter_code
_entity_poly.pdbx_strand_id
1 'polypeptide(L)'
;DTSSETNENNIKYLLASNKILNATGQTGDVVTHNIKIWIDADSPESIIGDTVAIEVSVNGEVYEYNTYADASGASQPELYQGLIPVTYDESGNTIVADTTKEWYDYNKHNWANAVLVNCGDSTIKSKYFDSNMSLLDSAIGTTIPQSDIQEMYVWIPRYKYQLWNAENGSSDPQAINIVLENKNT
;
A
#
# COMPACT_ATOMS: atom_id res chain seq x y z
N ASP A 1 -15.50 5.95 0.70
CA ASP A 1 -16.12 4.82 -0.01
C ASP A 1 -16.84 3.94 0.99
N THR A 2 -18.14 3.86 0.86
CA THR A 2 -18.98 3.05 1.75
C THR A 2 -19.40 1.82 0.96
N SER A 3 -18.79 0.68 1.21
CA SER A 3 -19.35 -0.59 0.78
C SER A 3 -20.33 -1.08 1.85
N SER A 4 -21.58 -1.30 1.49
CA SER A 4 -22.58 -1.90 2.37
C SER A 4 -22.83 -3.34 1.95
N GLU A 5 -22.57 -4.29 2.83
CA GLU A 5 -23.13 -5.62 2.69
C GLU A 5 -24.43 -5.69 3.50
N THR A 6 -25.55 -5.89 2.82
CA THR A 6 -26.84 -6.07 3.46
C THR A 6 -27.13 -7.56 3.60
N ASN A 7 -27.17 -8.04 4.82
CA ASN A 7 -27.93 -9.22 5.17
C ASN A 7 -29.24 -8.73 5.81
N GLU A 8 -30.35 -9.42 5.65
CA GLU A 8 -31.70 -8.91 6.00
C GLU A 8 -31.87 -8.33 7.41
N ASN A 9 -30.88 -8.52 8.32
CA ASN A 9 -30.88 -7.99 9.68
C ASN A 9 -29.58 -7.34 10.13
N ASN A 10 -28.55 -7.23 9.27
CA ASN A 10 -27.28 -6.62 9.66
C ASN A 10 -26.73 -5.75 8.52
N ILE A 11 -26.60 -4.48 8.77
CA ILE A 11 -25.96 -3.53 7.88
C ILE A 11 -24.53 -3.34 8.38
N LYS A 12 -23.54 -3.71 7.54
CA LYS A 12 -22.14 -3.45 7.82
C LYS A 12 -21.68 -2.27 6.98
N TYR A 13 -21.10 -1.28 7.63
CA TYR A 13 -20.48 -0.14 6.97
C TYR A 13 -18.98 -0.20 7.17
N LEU A 14 -18.22 -0.12 6.09
CA LEU A 14 -16.79 0.10 6.16
C LEU A 14 -16.55 1.59 6.47
N LEU A 15 -16.18 1.89 7.72
CA LEU A 15 -16.00 3.27 8.19
C LEU A 15 -14.64 3.84 7.75
N ALA A 16 -13.63 2.98 7.60
CA ALA A 16 -12.33 3.35 7.11
C ALA A 16 -11.60 2.13 6.57
N SER A 17 -10.86 2.31 5.50
CA SER A 17 -9.99 1.29 4.91
C SER A 17 -8.56 1.83 4.75
N ASN A 18 -7.61 0.92 4.73
CA ASN A 18 -6.25 1.15 4.26
C ASN A 18 -5.45 2.20 5.03
N LYS A 19 -5.53 2.20 6.36
CA LYS A 19 -4.53 2.88 7.15
C LYS A 19 -3.57 1.87 7.75
N ILE A 20 -2.31 1.96 7.34
CA ILE A 20 -1.22 1.21 7.93
C ILE A 20 -0.83 1.90 9.23
N LEU A 21 -0.91 1.17 10.34
CA LEU A 21 -0.42 1.61 11.63
C LEU A 21 0.97 0.99 11.84
N ASN A 22 1.99 1.82 11.98
CA ASN A 22 3.33 1.35 12.29
C ASN A 22 3.41 0.92 13.76
N ALA A 23 3.43 -0.39 14.01
CA ALA A 23 3.70 -0.94 15.33
C ALA A 23 5.22 -1.11 15.51
N THR A 24 5.91 -0.06 15.94
CA THR A 24 7.37 -0.11 16.18
C THR A 24 7.73 -0.48 17.63
N GLY A 25 6.84 -1.16 18.37
CA GLY A 25 7.09 -1.55 19.78
C GLY A 25 7.19 -0.40 20.78
N GLN A 26 7.08 0.82 20.32
CA GLN A 26 6.91 2.05 21.09
C GLN A 26 5.50 2.58 20.81
N THR A 27 5.00 3.56 21.51
CA THR A 27 3.65 4.11 21.31
C THR A 27 3.25 4.15 19.83
N GLY A 28 2.43 3.18 19.40
CA GLY A 28 2.03 3.05 18.01
C GLY A 28 1.20 4.23 17.50
N ASP A 29 1.08 4.35 16.21
CA ASP A 29 0.21 5.36 15.58
C ASP A 29 -1.22 5.20 16.08
N VAL A 30 -1.85 6.30 16.48
CA VAL A 30 -3.25 6.33 16.91
C VAL A 30 -4.08 6.95 15.79
N VAL A 31 -5.10 6.22 15.35
CA VAL A 31 -6.13 6.76 14.46
C VAL A 31 -7.42 6.91 15.24
N THR A 32 -7.92 8.13 15.29
CA THR A 32 -9.19 8.41 15.93
C THR A 32 -10.27 8.56 14.87
N HIS A 33 -11.32 7.72 14.98
CA HIS A 33 -12.53 7.85 14.17
C HIS A 33 -13.67 8.33 15.06
N ASN A 34 -14.36 9.37 14.61
CA ASN A 34 -15.58 9.84 15.27
C ASN A 34 -16.80 9.21 14.60
N ILE A 35 -17.52 8.37 15.34
CA ILE A 35 -18.77 7.79 14.90
C ILE A 35 -19.90 8.67 15.40
N LYS A 36 -20.72 9.15 14.48
CA LYS A 36 -21.96 9.87 14.81
C LYS A 36 -23.14 9.01 14.43
N ILE A 37 -24.08 8.87 15.35
CA ILE A 37 -25.30 8.10 15.14
C ILE A 37 -26.45 9.04 15.41
N TRP A 38 -27.41 9.06 14.52
CA TRP A 38 -28.65 9.86 14.67
C TRP A 38 -29.82 9.07 14.16
N ILE A 39 -30.99 9.39 14.70
CA ILE A 39 -32.28 8.91 14.22
C ILE A 39 -32.77 9.95 13.23
N ASP A 40 -33.20 9.50 12.06
CA ASP A 40 -33.81 10.40 11.07
C ASP A 40 -35.09 11.05 11.63
N ALA A 41 -35.29 12.33 11.35
CA ALA A 41 -36.44 13.08 11.82
C ALA A 41 -37.77 12.52 11.32
N ASP A 42 -37.76 11.82 10.18
CA ASP A 42 -38.92 11.20 9.55
C ASP A 42 -39.14 9.75 10.02
N SER A 43 -38.34 9.29 11.02
CA SER A 43 -38.50 7.93 11.55
C SER A 43 -39.86 7.75 12.23
N PRO A 44 -40.52 6.60 12.03
CA PRO A 44 -41.85 6.36 12.62
C PRO A 44 -41.80 6.30 14.14
N GLU A 45 -42.84 6.77 14.82
CA GLU A 45 -42.92 6.76 16.29
C GLU A 45 -42.80 5.35 16.90
N SER A 46 -43.03 4.31 16.10
CA SER A 46 -42.92 2.91 16.53
C SER A 46 -41.51 2.51 16.96
N ILE A 47 -40.45 3.29 16.62
CA ILE A 47 -39.08 3.03 17.07
C ILE A 47 -38.81 3.58 18.48
N ILE A 48 -39.72 4.29 19.08
CA ILE A 48 -39.55 4.81 20.44
C ILE A 48 -39.49 3.64 21.43
N GLY A 49 -38.33 3.50 22.06
CA GLY A 49 -38.07 2.42 23.01
C GLY A 49 -37.31 1.21 22.43
N ASP A 50 -37.07 1.20 21.12
CA ASP A 50 -36.23 0.17 20.50
C ASP A 50 -34.76 0.33 20.92
N THR A 51 -34.09 -0.79 20.99
CA THR A 51 -32.66 -0.83 21.31
C THR A 51 -31.84 -1.08 20.05
N VAL A 52 -30.92 -0.17 19.76
CA VAL A 52 -29.95 -0.35 18.67
C VAL A 52 -28.62 -0.87 19.26
N ALA A 53 -28.23 -2.07 18.86
CA ALA A 53 -26.91 -2.61 19.18
C ALA A 53 -25.94 -2.28 18.05
N ILE A 54 -24.80 -1.70 18.40
CA ILE A 54 -23.74 -1.36 17.44
C ILE A 54 -22.50 -2.14 17.84
N GLU A 55 -22.04 -2.98 16.94
CA GLU A 55 -20.78 -3.67 17.06
C GLU A 55 -19.74 -2.96 16.20
N VAL A 56 -18.63 -2.53 16.82
CA VAL A 56 -17.49 -1.97 16.12
C VAL A 56 -16.39 -3.03 16.16
N SER A 57 -16.06 -3.61 15.02
CA SER A 57 -14.95 -4.54 14.90
C SER A 57 -13.77 -3.86 14.21
N VAL A 58 -12.56 -4.08 14.75
CA VAL A 58 -11.30 -3.64 14.13
C VAL A 58 -10.57 -4.91 13.70
N ASN A 59 -10.42 -5.09 12.41
CA ASN A 59 -9.59 -6.15 11.86
C ASN A 59 -8.25 -5.53 11.49
N GLY A 60 -7.18 -5.95 12.14
CA GLY A 60 -5.81 -5.57 11.81
C GLY A 60 -5.09 -6.79 11.26
N GLU A 61 -4.50 -6.64 10.09
CA GLU A 61 -3.53 -7.60 9.56
C GLU A 61 -2.15 -6.99 9.62
N VAL A 62 -1.18 -7.74 10.14
CA VAL A 62 0.23 -7.37 10.05
C VAL A 62 0.71 -7.85 8.69
N TYR A 63 0.91 -6.92 7.78
CA TYR A 63 1.56 -7.23 6.52
C TYR A 63 3.07 -7.24 6.75
N GLU A 64 3.67 -8.42 6.79
CA GLU A 64 5.12 -8.56 6.67
C GLU A 64 5.51 -8.34 5.19
N TYR A 65 5.47 -7.08 4.77
CA TYR A 65 6.00 -6.70 3.48
C TYR A 65 7.51 -6.69 3.56
N ASN A 66 8.12 -7.43 2.65
CA ASN A 66 9.51 -7.27 2.35
C ASN A 66 10.47 -7.55 3.50
N THR A 67 10.91 -8.78 3.61
CA THR A 67 12.00 -9.17 4.52
C THR A 67 13.38 -8.86 3.93
N TYR A 68 13.47 -8.57 2.61
CA TYR A 68 14.70 -8.22 1.96
C TYR A 68 15.04 -6.74 2.17
N ALA A 69 16.31 -6.47 2.50
CA ALA A 69 16.89 -5.13 2.54
C ALA A 69 18.18 -5.15 1.71
N ASP A 70 18.32 -4.19 0.81
CA ASP A 70 19.55 -4.02 0.07
C ASP A 70 20.68 -3.44 0.94
N ALA A 71 21.90 -3.38 0.41
CA ALA A 71 23.07 -2.87 1.12
C ALA A 71 23.21 -1.33 1.08
N SER A 72 22.24 -0.60 0.54
CA SER A 72 22.31 0.87 0.44
C SER A 72 22.11 1.58 1.77
N GLY A 73 21.43 0.92 2.72
CA GLY A 73 20.97 1.52 3.96
C GLY A 73 19.73 2.40 3.81
N ALA A 74 19.15 2.53 2.63
CA ALA A 74 17.92 3.27 2.38
C ALA A 74 16.71 2.60 3.05
N SER A 75 15.64 3.37 3.22
CA SER A 75 14.36 2.82 3.69
C SER A 75 13.85 1.74 2.75
N GLN A 76 13.44 0.62 3.32
CA GLN A 76 12.80 -0.47 2.56
C GLN A 76 11.50 0.02 1.91
N PRO A 77 11.14 -0.54 0.74
CA PRO A 77 9.85 -0.25 0.11
C PRO A 77 8.68 -0.63 1.02
N GLU A 78 7.75 0.29 1.16
CA GLU A 78 6.47 0.08 1.85
C GLU A 78 5.36 0.18 0.80
N LEU A 79 4.85 -0.96 0.35
CA LEU A 79 3.81 -1.01 -0.66
C LEU A 79 2.43 -1.04 -0.01
N TYR A 80 1.47 -0.36 -0.62
CA TYR A 80 0.07 -0.45 -0.19
C TYR A 80 -0.54 -1.78 -0.63
N GLN A 81 -1.54 -2.24 0.14
CA GLN A 81 -2.35 -3.39 -0.21
C GLN A 81 -2.92 -3.26 -1.62
N GLY A 82 -2.79 -4.31 -2.43
CA GLY A 82 -3.22 -4.31 -3.83
C GLY A 82 -2.13 -3.91 -4.83
N LEU A 83 -0.97 -3.40 -4.36
CA LEU A 83 0.20 -3.27 -5.21
C LEU A 83 0.99 -4.59 -5.24
N ILE A 84 1.41 -4.98 -6.41
CA ILE A 84 2.22 -6.18 -6.63
C ILE A 84 3.68 -5.73 -6.83
N PRO A 85 4.63 -6.14 -5.97
CA PRO A 85 6.05 -5.91 -6.22
C PRO A 85 6.49 -6.66 -7.47
N VAL A 86 7.30 -6.02 -8.30
CA VAL A 86 7.71 -6.61 -9.57
C VAL A 86 9.18 -6.43 -9.88
N THR A 87 9.70 -7.38 -10.65
CA THR A 87 10.99 -7.32 -11.33
C THR A 87 10.77 -7.49 -12.83
N TYR A 88 11.84 -7.39 -13.61
CA TYR A 88 11.80 -7.61 -15.06
C TYR A 88 12.76 -8.73 -15.44
N ASP A 89 12.33 -9.60 -16.35
CA ASP A 89 13.22 -10.58 -16.95
C ASP A 89 14.09 -9.95 -18.06
N GLU A 90 15.01 -10.74 -18.64
CA GLU A 90 15.90 -10.28 -19.72
C GLU A 90 15.16 -9.82 -20.98
N SER A 91 13.91 -10.26 -21.16
CA SER A 91 13.04 -9.85 -22.27
C SER A 91 12.18 -8.63 -21.94
N GLY A 92 12.28 -8.10 -20.71
CA GLY A 92 11.50 -6.96 -20.24
C GLY A 92 10.07 -7.32 -19.80
N ASN A 93 9.76 -8.61 -19.62
CA ASN A 93 8.46 -8.99 -19.07
C ASN A 93 8.38 -8.64 -17.59
N THR A 94 7.22 -8.19 -17.15
CA THR A 94 6.94 -7.91 -15.74
C THR A 94 6.69 -9.20 -14.98
N ILE A 95 7.49 -9.46 -13.95
CA ILE A 95 7.44 -10.68 -13.13
C ILE A 95 7.09 -10.30 -11.70
N VAL A 96 6.17 -11.04 -11.07
CA VAL A 96 5.87 -10.87 -9.63
C VAL A 96 7.12 -11.17 -8.82
N ALA A 97 7.59 -10.20 -8.05
CA ALA A 97 8.81 -10.32 -7.27
C ALA A 97 8.62 -11.17 -6.01
N ASP A 98 9.65 -11.93 -5.66
CA ASP A 98 9.80 -12.56 -4.35
C ASP A 98 10.46 -11.55 -3.40
N THR A 99 9.67 -10.93 -2.53
CA THR A 99 10.16 -9.89 -1.60
C THR A 99 11.01 -10.44 -0.46
N THR A 100 11.20 -11.75 -0.38
CA THR A 100 12.14 -12.38 0.56
C THR A 100 13.57 -12.46 0.00
N LYS A 101 13.74 -12.17 -1.28
CA LYS A 101 15.02 -12.18 -2.01
C LYS A 101 15.32 -10.81 -2.60
N GLU A 102 16.52 -10.69 -3.24
CA GLU A 102 16.88 -9.46 -3.95
C GLU A 102 15.90 -9.20 -5.10
N TRP A 103 15.14 -8.10 -4.99
CA TRP A 103 14.23 -7.63 -6.02
C TRP A 103 14.43 -6.15 -6.36
N TYR A 104 15.26 -5.44 -5.58
CA TYR A 104 15.76 -4.10 -5.83
C TYR A 104 17.20 -3.97 -5.28
N ASP A 105 17.96 -2.99 -5.76
CA ASP A 105 19.27 -2.61 -5.23
C ASP A 105 19.55 -1.16 -5.62
N TYR A 106 19.40 -0.24 -4.67
CA TYR A 106 19.57 1.19 -4.95
C TYR A 106 21.03 1.56 -5.28
N ASN A 107 22.02 0.80 -4.78
CA ASN A 107 23.42 1.02 -5.16
C ASN A 107 23.70 0.69 -6.64
N LYS A 108 22.93 -0.23 -7.21
CA LYS A 108 22.97 -0.59 -8.63
C LYS A 108 21.97 0.19 -9.49
N HIS A 109 21.24 1.16 -8.91
CA HIS A 109 20.13 1.86 -9.55
C HIS A 109 18.98 0.93 -10.02
N ASN A 110 18.86 -0.22 -9.39
CA ASN A 110 17.73 -1.13 -9.59
C ASN A 110 16.63 -0.76 -8.59
N TRP A 111 15.62 -0.05 -9.08
CA TRP A 111 14.55 0.50 -8.25
C TRP A 111 13.52 -0.55 -7.87
N ALA A 112 12.93 -0.39 -6.69
CA ALA A 112 11.79 -1.20 -6.26
C ALA A 112 10.54 -0.77 -7.03
N ASN A 113 10.10 -1.62 -7.94
CA ASN A 113 8.95 -1.36 -8.80
C ASN A 113 7.72 -2.12 -8.30
N ALA A 114 6.55 -1.56 -8.53
CA ALA A 114 5.28 -2.20 -8.24
C ALA A 114 4.25 -1.89 -9.33
N VAL A 115 3.26 -2.75 -9.46
CA VAL A 115 2.14 -2.53 -10.39
C VAL A 115 0.81 -2.66 -9.68
N LEU A 116 -0.17 -1.91 -10.17
CA LEU A 116 -1.58 -2.10 -9.86
C LEU A 116 -2.21 -2.87 -11.01
N VAL A 117 -2.88 -3.97 -10.69
CA VAL A 117 -3.65 -4.74 -11.68
C VAL A 117 -5.14 -4.40 -11.58
N ASN A 118 -5.91 -4.74 -12.63
CA ASN A 118 -7.35 -4.51 -12.65
C ASN A 118 -8.10 -5.40 -11.65
N CYS A 119 -8.11 -5.02 -10.38
CA CYS A 119 -8.84 -5.73 -9.32
C CYS A 119 -10.38 -5.61 -9.44
N GLY A 120 -10.90 -4.76 -10.32
CA GLY A 120 -12.32 -4.71 -10.67
C GLY A 120 -12.76 -5.93 -11.49
N ASP A 121 -11.85 -6.59 -12.20
CA ASP A 121 -12.07 -7.88 -12.84
C ASP A 121 -11.69 -9.01 -11.87
N SER A 122 -12.70 -9.76 -11.43
CA SER A 122 -12.51 -10.86 -10.48
C SER A 122 -11.59 -11.97 -11.01
N THR A 123 -11.53 -12.16 -12.32
CA THR A 123 -10.65 -13.13 -12.97
C THR A 123 -9.20 -12.70 -12.86
N ILE A 124 -8.92 -11.40 -13.09
CA ILE A 124 -7.58 -10.83 -12.93
C ILE A 124 -7.19 -10.83 -11.46
N LYS A 125 -8.07 -10.30 -10.59
CA LYS A 125 -7.83 -10.25 -9.15
C LYS A 125 -7.42 -11.62 -8.59
N SER A 126 -8.16 -12.67 -8.91
CA SER A 126 -7.92 -14.02 -8.38
C SER A 126 -6.63 -14.71 -8.86
N LYS A 127 -5.96 -14.17 -9.88
CA LYS A 127 -4.63 -14.63 -10.30
C LYS A 127 -3.54 -14.26 -9.28
N TYR A 128 -3.72 -13.10 -8.62
CA TYR A 128 -2.66 -12.47 -7.82
C TYR A 128 -3.00 -12.37 -6.34
N PHE A 129 -4.28 -12.29 -5.99
CA PHE A 129 -4.72 -12.02 -4.62
C PHE A 129 -5.74 -13.03 -4.12
N ASP A 130 -5.67 -13.29 -2.82
CA ASP A 130 -6.72 -13.99 -2.08
C ASP A 130 -7.93 -13.09 -1.78
N SER A 131 -8.90 -13.60 -0.99
CA SER A 131 -10.09 -12.84 -0.59
C SER A 131 -9.77 -11.60 0.25
N ASN A 132 -8.66 -11.61 0.96
CA ASN A 132 -8.20 -10.53 1.84
C ASN A 132 -7.28 -9.53 1.14
N MET A 133 -7.09 -9.65 -0.18
CA MET A 133 -6.13 -8.86 -0.96
C MET A 133 -4.66 -9.11 -0.57
N SER A 134 -4.35 -10.27 -0.01
CA SER A 134 -2.97 -10.71 0.19
C SER A 134 -2.44 -11.34 -1.10
N LEU A 135 -1.19 -11.02 -1.44
CA LEU A 135 -0.54 -11.60 -2.62
C LEU A 135 -0.40 -13.12 -2.44
N LEU A 136 -0.81 -13.87 -3.46
CA LEU A 136 -0.72 -15.32 -3.46
C LEU A 136 0.73 -15.78 -3.65
N ASP A 137 1.20 -16.72 -2.85
CA ASP A 137 2.51 -17.36 -3.03
C ASP A 137 2.65 -17.98 -4.43
N SER A 138 1.56 -18.53 -4.97
CA SER A 138 1.52 -19.09 -6.33
C SER A 138 1.70 -18.06 -7.44
N ALA A 139 1.49 -16.78 -7.15
CA ALA A 139 1.70 -15.70 -8.11
C ALA A 139 3.19 -15.31 -8.20
N ILE A 140 3.99 -15.55 -7.15
CA ILE A 140 5.40 -15.18 -7.10
C ILE A 140 6.17 -15.86 -8.26
N GLY A 141 6.94 -15.08 -8.98
CA GLY A 141 7.71 -15.54 -10.13
C GLY A 141 6.91 -15.71 -11.43
N THR A 142 5.60 -15.45 -11.41
CA THR A 142 4.79 -15.48 -12.63
C THR A 142 4.86 -14.17 -13.41
N THR A 143 4.67 -14.24 -14.72
CA THR A 143 4.57 -13.05 -15.58
C THR A 143 3.21 -12.39 -15.43
N ILE A 144 3.21 -11.07 -15.30
CA ILE A 144 2.00 -10.24 -15.36
C ILE A 144 1.83 -9.73 -16.79
N PRO A 145 0.79 -10.15 -17.52
CA PRO A 145 0.51 -9.60 -18.84
C PRO A 145 0.26 -8.10 -18.79
N GLN A 146 0.76 -7.36 -19.76
CA GLN A 146 0.55 -5.91 -19.84
C GLN A 146 -0.93 -5.52 -19.83
N SER A 147 -1.82 -6.40 -20.35
CA SER A 147 -3.27 -6.21 -20.34
C SER A 147 -3.88 -6.22 -18.93
N ASP A 148 -3.24 -6.86 -17.97
CA ASP A 148 -3.71 -6.94 -16.59
C ASP A 148 -3.27 -5.71 -15.78
N ILE A 149 -2.23 -4.98 -16.24
CA ILE A 149 -1.64 -3.82 -15.55
C ILE A 149 -2.46 -2.57 -15.83
N GLN A 150 -2.89 -1.89 -14.77
CA GLN A 150 -3.52 -0.57 -14.83
C GLN A 150 -2.51 0.56 -14.67
N GLU A 151 -1.62 0.43 -13.68
CA GLU A 151 -0.67 1.48 -13.32
C GLU A 151 0.66 0.85 -12.89
N MET A 152 1.74 1.60 -13.09
CA MET A 152 3.09 1.23 -12.69
C MET A 152 3.63 2.26 -11.71
N TYR A 153 4.28 1.78 -10.66
CA TYR A 153 4.85 2.59 -9.60
C TYR A 153 6.31 2.24 -9.37
N VAL A 154 7.05 3.20 -8.86
CA VAL A 154 8.38 3.01 -8.34
C VAL A 154 8.46 3.58 -6.93
N TRP A 155 8.98 2.81 -5.99
CA TRP A 155 9.27 3.30 -4.67
C TRP A 155 10.54 4.14 -4.69
N ILE A 156 10.44 5.38 -4.21
CA ILE A 156 11.59 6.26 -4.04
C ILE A 156 11.82 6.42 -2.53
N PRO A 157 12.94 5.90 -1.98
CA PRO A 157 13.26 6.08 -0.58
C PRO A 157 13.49 7.57 -0.29
N ARG A 158 13.28 7.98 0.94
CA ARG A 158 13.53 9.35 1.36
C ARG A 158 14.99 9.72 1.13
N TYR A 159 15.24 10.93 0.69
CA TYR A 159 16.58 11.40 0.39
C TYR A 159 16.81 12.85 0.80
N LYS A 160 18.07 13.17 1.08
CA LYS A 160 18.59 14.55 1.18
C LYS A 160 19.29 14.91 -0.11
N TYR A 161 19.19 16.16 -0.48
CA TYR A 161 19.94 16.67 -1.63
C TYR A 161 20.63 17.98 -1.30
N GLN A 162 21.74 18.24 -1.97
CA GLN A 162 22.48 19.48 -1.87
C GLN A 162 22.74 20.02 -3.28
N LEU A 163 22.34 21.26 -3.48
CA LEU A 163 22.61 22.00 -4.70
C LEU A 163 23.91 22.81 -4.50
N TRP A 164 24.85 22.62 -5.39
CA TRP A 164 26.08 23.39 -5.40
C TRP A 164 25.94 24.64 -6.25
N ASN A 165 26.37 25.78 -5.73
CA ASN A 165 26.37 27.07 -6.43
C ASN A 165 24.99 27.49 -7.00
N ALA A 166 23.89 27.14 -6.36
CA ALA A 166 22.54 27.44 -6.81
C ALA A 166 22.26 28.93 -7.03
N GLU A 167 23.07 29.82 -6.40
CA GLU A 167 22.86 31.27 -6.43
C GLU A 167 23.80 32.04 -7.38
N ASN A 168 24.78 31.39 -8.01
CA ASN A 168 25.80 32.13 -8.75
C ASN A 168 25.49 32.40 -10.22
N GLY A 169 24.32 31.99 -10.72
CA GLY A 169 23.88 32.26 -12.09
C GLY A 169 24.78 31.61 -13.15
N SER A 170 25.59 30.64 -12.79
CA SER A 170 26.44 29.89 -13.73
C SER A 170 25.61 29.16 -14.76
N SER A 171 26.00 29.24 -16.02
CA SER A 171 25.43 28.42 -17.12
C SER A 171 26.06 27.03 -17.20
N ASP A 172 27.09 26.77 -16.40
CA ASP A 172 27.76 25.48 -16.38
C ASP A 172 26.91 24.43 -15.65
N PRO A 173 27.03 23.15 -16.02
CA PRO A 173 26.35 22.08 -15.33
C PRO A 173 26.67 22.08 -13.83
N GLN A 174 25.65 22.02 -12.99
CA GLN A 174 25.81 21.99 -11.54
C GLN A 174 25.64 20.56 -11.02
N ALA A 175 26.49 20.17 -10.09
CA ALA A 175 26.35 18.89 -9.43
C ALA A 175 25.23 18.95 -8.36
N ILE A 176 24.41 17.92 -8.33
CA ILE A 176 23.45 17.67 -7.26
C ILE A 176 23.95 16.47 -6.48
N ASN A 177 24.21 16.64 -5.20
CA ASN A 177 24.52 15.52 -4.32
C ASN A 177 23.23 14.99 -3.72
N ILE A 178 22.97 13.69 -3.93
CA ILE A 178 21.78 13.00 -3.41
C ILE A 178 22.25 11.88 -2.50
N VAL A 179 21.75 11.85 -1.28
CA VAL A 179 22.01 10.79 -0.30
C VAL A 179 20.70 10.21 0.16
N LEU A 180 20.53 8.90 0.01
CA LEU A 180 19.36 8.19 0.52
C LEU A 180 19.39 8.15 2.04
N GLU A 181 18.25 8.33 2.67
CA GLU A 181 18.12 8.31 4.11
C GLU A 181 17.64 6.95 4.60
N ASN A 182 18.22 6.51 5.70
CA ASN A 182 17.76 5.36 6.45
C ASN A 182 16.47 5.73 7.23
N LYS A 183 15.61 4.74 7.50
CA LYS A 183 14.35 4.90 8.25
C LYS A 183 14.56 5.48 9.68
N ASN A 184 15.75 5.38 10.21
CA ASN A 184 16.10 5.75 11.60
C ASN A 184 16.86 7.08 11.72
N THR A 185 16.93 7.90 10.68
CA THR A 185 17.58 9.22 10.70
C THR A 185 16.58 10.37 10.69
#